data_28328a8c656b56b4a9caffa10c4a7e5f
#
_entry.id   28328a8c656b56b4a9caffa10c4a7e5f
#
_cell.length_a   1.000
_cell.length_b   1.000
_cell.length_c   1.000
_cell.angle_alpha   90.00
_cell.angle_beta   90.00
_cell.angle_gamma   90.00
#
_symmetry.space_group_name_H-M   'P 1'
#
loop_
_entity.id
_entity.type
_entity.pdbx_description
1 polymer ?
#
loop_
_entity_poly.entity_id
_entity_poly.type
_entity_poly.pdbx_seq_one_letter_code
_entity_poly.pdbx_strand_id
1 'polypeptide(L)' 'MPIVRVEMFSGRTHAQKQELARAITEAVANIAHATPEATIVIFQDVAREDWAQSGKLASDDD' A
#
# COMPACT_ATOMS: atom_id res chain seq x y z
N MET A 1 8.70 -6.25 -15.11
CA MET A 1 7.88 -6.71 -13.98
C MET A 1 7.80 -5.61 -12.94
N PRO A 2 6.67 -4.77 -12.88
CA PRO A 2 6.56 -3.68 -11.90
C PRO A 2 6.20 -4.19 -10.52
N ILE A 3 6.78 -3.55 -9.50
CA ILE A 3 6.48 -3.80 -8.10
C ILE A 3 6.03 -2.49 -7.49
N VAL A 4 4.85 -2.48 -6.88
CA VAL A 4 4.31 -1.31 -6.20
C VAL A 4 4.23 -1.63 -4.72
N ARG A 5 4.90 -0.84 -3.89
CA ARG A 5 4.88 -1.02 -2.44
C ARG A 5 3.99 0.04 -1.82
N VAL A 6 3.09 -0.40 -0.97
CA VAL A 6 2.19 0.50 -0.27
C VAL A 6 2.43 0.32 1.23
N GLU A 7 3.01 1.34 1.86
CA GLU A 7 3.19 1.33 3.31
C GLU A 7 2.13 2.25 3.90
N MET A 8 1.40 1.76 4.87
CA MET A 8 0.32 2.53 5.45
C MET A 8 0.03 2.04 6.86
N PHE A 9 -0.69 2.84 7.63
CA PHE A 9 -1.11 2.42 8.96
C PHE A 9 -1.92 1.14 8.90
N SER A 10 -1.73 0.29 9.90
CA SER A 10 -2.54 -0.91 10.07
C SER A 10 -4.01 -0.54 10.23
N GLY A 11 -4.89 -1.46 9.87
CA GLY A 11 -6.31 -1.30 10.12
C GLY A 11 -7.20 -1.40 8.89
N ARG A 12 -6.63 -1.45 7.69
CA ARG A 12 -7.45 -1.66 6.49
C ARG A 12 -7.96 -3.09 6.48
N THR A 13 -9.20 -3.26 6.02
CA THR A 13 -9.79 -4.58 5.93
C THR A 13 -9.24 -5.35 4.75
N HIS A 14 -9.44 -6.66 4.76
CA HIS A 14 -9.07 -7.50 3.63
C HIS A 14 -9.73 -7.02 2.34
N ALA A 15 -11.02 -6.66 2.41
CA ALA A 15 -11.75 -6.19 1.24
C ALA A 15 -11.17 -4.89 0.69
N GLN A 16 -10.75 -3.98 1.57
CA GLN A 16 -10.14 -2.74 1.14
C GLN A 16 -8.83 -3.00 0.42
N LYS A 17 -8.02 -3.91 0.94
CA LYS A 17 -6.75 -4.25 0.30
C LYS A 17 -6.96 -4.94 -1.05
N GLN A 18 -7.97 -5.81 -1.14
CA GLN A 18 -8.30 -6.44 -2.42
C GLN A 18 -8.66 -5.41 -3.48
N GLU A 19 -9.51 -4.46 -3.12
CA GLU A 19 -9.94 -3.45 -4.07
C GLU A 19 -8.79 -2.52 -4.45
N LEU A 20 -7.97 -2.15 -3.48
CA LEU A 20 -6.82 -1.29 -3.76
C LEU A 20 -5.81 -2.00 -4.66
N ALA A 21 -5.54 -3.28 -4.42
CA ALA A 21 -4.64 -4.06 -5.26
C ALA A 21 -5.15 -4.11 -6.70
N ARG A 22 -6.46 -4.32 -6.87
CA ARG A 22 -7.07 -4.37 -8.18
C ARG A 22 -6.94 -3.01 -8.89
N ALA A 23 -7.23 -1.94 -8.20
CA ALA A 23 -7.20 -0.59 -8.78
C ALA A 23 -5.78 -0.20 -9.18
N ILE A 24 -4.80 -0.49 -8.32
CA ILE A 24 -3.40 -0.20 -8.63
C ILE A 24 -2.94 -1.00 -9.84
N THR A 25 -3.29 -2.28 -9.87
CA THR A 25 -2.91 -3.15 -10.99
C THR A 25 -3.50 -2.65 -12.29
N GLU A 26 -4.78 -2.22 -12.28
CA GLU A 26 -5.41 -1.67 -13.48
C GLU A 26 -4.72 -0.40 -13.94
N ALA A 27 -4.36 0.47 -13.01
CA ALA A 27 -3.69 1.72 -13.36
C ALA A 27 -2.33 1.44 -13.99
N VAL A 28 -1.58 0.50 -13.42
CA VAL A 28 -0.27 0.13 -13.96
C VAL A 28 -0.43 -0.46 -15.36
N ALA A 29 -1.43 -1.32 -15.55
CA ALA A 29 -1.67 -1.93 -16.85
C ALA A 29 -2.07 -0.89 -17.90
N ASN A 30 -2.94 0.04 -17.53
CA ASN A 30 -3.49 1.00 -18.48
C ASN A 30 -2.52 2.14 -18.81
N ILE A 31 -1.70 2.52 -17.85
CA ILE A 31 -0.83 3.70 -18.01
C ILE A 31 0.59 3.29 -18.34
N ALA A 32 1.14 2.30 -17.62
CA ALA A 32 2.51 1.85 -17.84
C ALA A 32 2.59 0.67 -18.80
N HIS A 33 1.45 0.17 -19.25
CA HIS A 33 1.35 -0.92 -20.24
C HIS A 33 2.02 -2.21 -19.79
N ALA A 34 2.02 -2.46 -18.48
CA ALA A 34 2.47 -3.75 -17.93
C ALA A 34 1.27 -4.68 -17.86
N THR A 35 1.53 -5.98 -17.99
CA THR A 35 0.44 -6.95 -17.88
C THR A 35 0.05 -7.13 -16.42
N PRO A 36 -1.23 -7.42 -16.13
CA PRO A 36 -1.64 -7.68 -14.75
C PRO A 36 -0.88 -8.83 -14.12
N GLU A 37 -0.58 -9.87 -14.91
CA GLU A 37 0.12 -11.05 -14.42
C GLU A 37 1.54 -10.74 -13.96
N ALA A 38 2.15 -9.70 -14.52
CA ALA A 38 3.52 -9.33 -14.18
C ALA A 38 3.58 -8.27 -13.07
N THR A 39 2.43 -7.71 -12.68
CA THR A 39 2.36 -6.62 -11.72
C THR A 39 2.22 -7.18 -10.31
N ILE A 40 3.10 -6.74 -9.41
CA ILE A 40 3.09 -7.16 -8.02
C ILE A 40 2.77 -5.94 -7.16
N VAL A 41 1.83 -6.10 -6.24
CA VAL A 41 1.51 -5.05 -5.26
C VAL A 41 1.75 -5.64 -3.88
N ILE A 42 2.60 -4.97 -3.11
CA ILE A 42 2.96 -5.41 -1.77
C ILE A 42 2.44 -4.40 -0.78
N PHE A 43 1.70 -4.87 0.21
CA PHE A 43 1.22 -4.02 1.31
C PHE A 43 2.05 -4.31 2.55
N GLN A 44 2.42 -3.25 3.24
CA GLN A 44 3.07 -3.38 4.53
C GLN A 44 2.30 -2.54 5.52
N ASP A 45 1.67 -3.22 6.47
CA ASP A 45 0.98 -2.55 7.57
C ASP A 45 2.01 -2.07 8.58
N VAL A 46 1.92 -0.80 8.97
CA VAL A 46 2.85 -0.22 9.93
C VAL A 46 2.04 0.24 11.13
N ALA A 47 2.41 -0.24 12.31
CA ALA A 47 1.76 0.18 13.54
C ALA A 47 2.10 1.65 13.82
N ARG A 48 1.20 2.34 14.51
CA ARG A 48 1.41 3.75 14.85
C ARG A 48 2.66 3.94 15.69
N GLU A 49 3.03 2.95 16.49
CA GLU A 49 4.25 3.00 17.31
C GLU A 49 5.52 2.86 16.47
N ASP A 50 5.39 2.46 15.21
CA ASP A 50 6.53 2.28 14.30
C ASP A 50 6.56 3.35 13.21
N TRP A 51 5.77 4.40 13.36
CA TRP A 51 5.61 5.46 12.36
C TRP A 51 5.95 6.79 13.00
N ALA A 52 7.02 7.43 12.53
CA ALA A 52 7.43 8.73 13.06
C ALA A 52 7.40 9.77 11.96
N GLN A 53 6.92 10.96 12.30
CA GLN A 53 6.94 12.10 11.41
C GLN A 53 7.42 13.30 12.20
N SER A 54 8.42 14.01 11.68
CA SER A 54 9.06 15.13 12.37
C SER A 54 9.58 14.74 13.75
N GLY A 55 10.08 13.49 13.83
CA GLY A 55 10.65 12.97 15.07
C GLY A 55 9.65 12.54 16.12
N LYS A 56 8.36 12.52 15.79
CA LYS A 56 7.31 12.17 16.75
C LYS A 56 6.56 10.93 16.27
N LEU A 57 6.40 9.99 17.16
CA LEU A 57 5.67 8.75 16.83
C LEU A 57 4.18 9.05 16.74
N ALA A 58 3.52 8.40 15.77
CA ALA A 58 2.09 8.57 15.59
C ALA A 58 1.31 8.10 16.81
N SER A 59 1.82 7.10 17.54
CA SER A 59 1.17 6.61 18.75
C SER A 59 1.17 7.66 19.88
N ASP A 60 2.02 8.67 19.80
CA ASP A 60 2.10 9.70 20.83
C ASP A 60 1.14 10.85 20.59
N ASP A 61 0.38 10.82 19.50
CA ASP A 61 -0.53 11.90 19.12
C ASP A 61 -1.94 11.73 19.70
N ASP A 62 -2.17 10.70 20.47
CA ASP A 62 -3.52 10.41 21.02
C ASP A 62 -3.88 11.26 22.21
#